data_cd5ad1842f5b68bb98f194840429a8bd
#
_entry.id   cd5ad1842f5b68bb98f194840429a8bd
#
_cell.length_a   1.000
_cell.length_b   1.000
_cell.length_c   1.000
_cell.angle_alpha   90.00
_cell.angle_beta   90.00
_cell.angle_gamma   90.00
#
_symmetry.space_group_name_H-M   'P 1'
#
loop_
_entity.id
_entity.type
_entity.pdbx_description
1 polymer ?
#
loop_
_entity_poly.entity_id
_entity_poly.type
_entity_poly.pdbx_seq_one_letter_code
_entity_poly.pdbx_strand_id
1 'polypeptide(L)'
;GVVSDIGGFGGLFAPDLTGMSEPVLVSGTDGVGTKQRIAQLMNKHDSVGIDCVAMCVNDIICCGAKPIFFLDYIAIGKNEPEKVATLVSGVAEGCVQSGCALIGGETAEHPGTMSADDYDLAGFAVGIVDRAKIIDHDRMRPGDVVIALTSSGIHSNGYSLVRKVFNVEHADLGAYVDELGCTLGEELLRPTKIYVKPVLAAMDAADVHGVSHITGCLLYT
;
A
#
# COMPACT_ATOMS: atom_id res chain seq x y z
N GLY A 1 -5.67 14.12 -14.99
CA GLY A 1 -4.29 13.67 -14.85
C GLY A 1 -3.42 14.69 -14.13
N VAL A 2 -2.14 14.41 -13.98
CA VAL A 2 -1.15 15.31 -13.36
C VAL A 2 -1.05 16.60 -14.17
N VAL A 3 -1.08 17.76 -13.48
CA VAL A 3 -1.09 19.10 -14.10
C VAL A 3 0.23 19.84 -13.84
N SER A 4 0.97 19.46 -12.80
CA SER A 4 2.25 20.08 -12.43
C SER A 4 3.37 19.05 -12.37
N ASP A 5 4.60 19.51 -12.55
CA ASP A 5 5.79 18.71 -12.23
C ASP A 5 5.90 18.48 -10.71
N ILE A 6 6.61 17.42 -10.31
CA ILE A 6 6.97 17.17 -8.92
C ILE A 6 7.97 18.24 -8.46
N GLY A 7 7.81 18.76 -7.25
CA GLY A 7 8.72 19.74 -6.63
C GLY A 7 8.09 21.12 -6.36
N GLY A 8 6.80 21.29 -6.65
CA GLY A 8 6.03 22.47 -6.20
C GLY A 8 5.56 22.31 -4.75
N PHE A 9 4.96 23.38 -4.17
CA PHE A 9 4.38 23.33 -2.82
C PHE A 9 3.18 22.40 -2.67
N GLY A 10 2.62 21.92 -3.80
CA GLY A 10 1.52 20.96 -3.81
C GLY A 10 1.41 20.27 -5.17
N GLY A 11 1.00 19.01 -5.15
CA GLY A 11 0.69 18.26 -6.37
C GLY A 11 -0.65 18.71 -6.96
N LEU A 12 -0.65 19.09 -8.23
CA LEU A 12 -1.86 19.49 -8.95
C LEU A 12 -2.38 18.31 -9.78
N PHE A 13 -3.62 17.95 -9.56
CA PHE A 13 -4.27 16.87 -10.29
C PHE A 13 -5.66 17.28 -10.78
N ALA A 14 -5.91 17.12 -12.07
CA ALA A 14 -7.22 17.31 -12.68
C ALA A 14 -7.89 15.93 -12.84
N PRO A 15 -8.91 15.61 -12.03
CA PRO A 15 -9.62 14.34 -12.17
C PRO A 15 -10.41 14.29 -13.47
N ASP A 16 -10.48 13.11 -14.08
CA ASP A 16 -11.42 12.83 -15.16
C ASP A 16 -12.77 12.46 -14.53
N LEU A 17 -13.77 13.31 -14.74
CA LEU A 17 -15.13 13.15 -14.23
C LEU A 17 -16.10 12.63 -15.29
N THR A 18 -15.59 12.22 -16.46
CA THR A 18 -16.41 11.73 -17.56
C THR A 18 -17.27 10.54 -17.12
N GLY A 19 -18.58 10.64 -17.33
CA GLY A 19 -19.54 9.60 -16.98
C GLY A 19 -19.91 9.52 -15.49
N MET A 20 -19.44 10.48 -14.66
CA MET A 20 -19.85 10.59 -13.26
C MET A 20 -20.93 11.66 -13.12
N SER A 21 -22.01 11.31 -12.42
CA SER A 21 -23.10 12.25 -12.12
C SER A 21 -22.87 12.95 -10.78
N GLU A 22 -22.35 12.26 -9.80
CA GLU A 22 -22.07 12.77 -8.46
C GLU A 22 -20.75 12.20 -7.94
N PRO A 23 -19.59 12.78 -8.37
CA PRO A 23 -18.27 12.28 -7.97
C PRO A 23 -18.02 12.46 -6.47
N VAL A 24 -17.56 11.40 -5.83
CA VAL A 24 -17.17 11.35 -4.41
C VAL A 24 -15.69 10.98 -4.33
N LEU A 25 -14.93 11.74 -3.55
CA LEU A 25 -13.54 11.40 -3.23
C LEU A 25 -13.48 10.47 -2.03
N VAL A 26 -12.66 9.43 -2.13
CA VAL A 26 -12.34 8.51 -1.05
C VAL A 26 -10.85 8.62 -0.77
N SER A 27 -10.47 8.80 0.49
CA SER A 27 -9.08 8.90 0.88
C SER A 27 -8.74 7.87 1.95
N GLY A 28 -7.52 7.36 1.90
CA GLY A 28 -6.97 6.45 2.88
C GLY A 28 -5.50 6.78 3.15
N THR A 29 -5.07 6.60 4.38
CA THR A 29 -3.68 6.74 4.78
C THR A 29 -3.28 5.55 5.61
N ASP A 30 -2.10 5.01 5.34
CA ASP A 30 -1.52 3.89 6.07
C ASP A 30 0.01 3.93 5.93
N GLY A 31 0.69 3.11 6.73
CA GLY A 31 2.13 2.94 6.67
C GLY A 31 2.53 1.49 6.43
N VAL A 32 3.82 1.29 6.19
CA VAL A 32 4.40 -0.06 6.04
C VAL A 32 4.39 -0.82 7.37
N GLY A 33 4.50 -0.10 8.47
CA GLY A 33 4.59 -0.70 9.80
C GLY A 33 5.91 -1.45 10.02
N THR A 34 5.89 -2.42 10.94
CA THR A 34 7.14 -3.05 11.44
C THR A 34 7.81 -4.01 10.44
N LYS A 35 7.24 -4.25 9.26
CA LYS A 35 7.89 -4.96 8.15
C LYS A 35 9.17 -4.26 7.69
N GLN A 36 9.20 -2.93 7.74
CA GLN A 36 10.39 -2.15 7.35
C GLN A 36 11.64 -2.51 8.19
N ARG A 37 11.48 -3.09 9.39
CA ARG A 37 12.64 -3.62 10.15
C ARG A 37 13.34 -4.76 9.40
N ILE A 38 12.60 -5.59 8.68
CA ILE A 38 13.21 -6.65 7.82
C ILE A 38 13.99 -6.01 6.68
N ALA A 39 13.43 -4.96 6.05
CA ALA A 39 14.11 -4.21 4.99
C ALA A 39 15.43 -3.60 5.47
N GLN A 40 15.44 -3.05 6.69
CA GLN A 40 16.65 -2.52 7.34
C GLN A 40 17.70 -3.63 7.58
N LEU A 41 17.29 -4.76 8.18
CA LEU A 41 18.19 -5.89 8.46
C LEU A 41 18.78 -6.51 7.19
N MET A 42 18.00 -6.55 6.10
CA MET A 42 18.42 -7.06 4.80
C MET A 42 19.10 -6.01 3.93
N ASN A 43 19.11 -4.75 4.34
CA ASN A 43 19.50 -3.60 3.51
C ASN A 43 18.83 -3.62 2.11
N LYS A 44 17.51 -3.94 2.10
CA LYS A 44 16.71 -4.08 0.88
C LYS A 44 15.42 -3.29 1.03
N HIS A 45 15.34 -2.14 0.36
CA HIS A 45 14.33 -1.11 0.62
C HIS A 45 13.33 -0.91 -0.51
N ASP A 46 13.51 -1.57 -1.65
CA ASP A 46 12.69 -1.39 -2.87
C ASP A 46 11.25 -1.92 -2.73
N SER A 47 11.04 -3.01 -1.97
CA SER A 47 9.74 -3.65 -1.84
C SER A 47 8.77 -2.92 -0.91
N VAL A 48 9.27 -2.27 0.15
CA VAL A 48 8.40 -1.64 1.16
C VAL A 48 7.67 -0.40 0.64
N GLY A 49 8.17 0.25 -0.42
CA GLY A 49 7.43 1.29 -1.13
C GLY A 49 6.15 0.76 -1.78
N ILE A 50 6.21 -0.45 -2.36
CA ILE A 50 5.03 -1.13 -2.91
C ILE A 50 4.04 -1.46 -1.78
N ASP A 51 4.53 -1.94 -0.62
CA ASP A 51 3.69 -2.20 0.54
C ASP A 51 2.94 -0.93 0.98
N CYS A 52 3.62 0.21 1.05
CA CYS A 52 3.03 1.49 1.43
C CYS A 52 1.85 1.87 0.52
N VAL A 53 2.03 1.78 -0.79
CA VAL A 53 0.96 2.06 -1.76
C VAL A 53 -0.16 1.03 -1.62
N ALA A 54 0.17 -0.26 -1.55
CA ALA A 54 -0.80 -1.34 -1.48
C ALA A 54 -1.73 -1.21 -0.27
N MET A 55 -1.20 -0.88 0.90
CA MET A 55 -1.99 -0.70 2.12
C MET A 55 -3.05 0.39 1.94
N CYS A 56 -2.70 1.52 1.35
CA CYS A 56 -3.62 2.62 1.11
C CYS A 56 -4.63 2.34 -0.02
N VAL A 57 -4.18 1.85 -1.18
CA VAL A 57 -5.06 1.70 -2.35
C VAL A 57 -5.99 0.49 -2.24
N ASN A 58 -5.57 -0.56 -1.53
CA ASN A 58 -6.44 -1.71 -1.26
C ASN A 58 -7.58 -1.37 -0.31
N ASP A 59 -7.40 -0.38 0.59
CA ASP A 59 -8.47 0.09 1.45
C ASP A 59 -9.50 0.92 0.68
N ILE A 60 -9.04 1.89 -0.10
CA ILE A 60 -9.99 2.76 -0.83
C ILE A 60 -10.77 2.02 -1.91
N ILE A 61 -10.19 0.97 -2.51
CA ILE A 61 -10.92 0.16 -3.49
C ILE A 61 -12.07 -0.63 -2.86
N CYS A 62 -12.03 -0.90 -1.55
CA CYS A 62 -13.14 -1.53 -0.85
C CYS A 62 -14.42 -0.69 -0.85
N CYS A 63 -14.29 0.63 -0.97
CA CYS A 63 -15.41 1.54 -1.18
C CYS A 63 -15.84 1.64 -2.66
N GLY A 64 -15.20 0.92 -3.56
CA GLY A 64 -15.43 1.01 -5.01
C GLY A 64 -14.69 2.18 -5.69
N ALA A 65 -13.82 2.88 -4.97
CA ALA A 65 -13.12 4.05 -5.50
C ALA A 65 -11.89 3.66 -6.31
N LYS A 66 -11.80 4.17 -7.53
CA LYS A 66 -10.59 4.06 -8.37
C LYS A 66 -9.52 5.01 -7.84
N PRO A 67 -8.34 4.52 -7.45
CA PRO A 67 -7.22 5.38 -7.07
C PRO A 67 -6.85 6.34 -8.20
N ILE A 68 -6.63 7.63 -7.88
CA ILE A 68 -6.27 8.64 -8.86
C ILE A 68 -4.90 9.26 -8.61
N PHE A 69 -4.53 9.49 -7.34
CA PHE A 69 -3.20 9.93 -6.99
C PHE A 69 -2.76 9.46 -5.60
N PHE A 70 -1.47 9.53 -5.37
CA PHE A 70 -0.77 9.13 -4.16
C PHE A 70 0.26 10.17 -3.75
N LEU A 71 0.46 10.30 -2.45
CA LEU A 71 1.51 11.07 -1.79
C LEU A 71 2.18 10.18 -0.75
N ASP A 72 3.49 10.26 -0.60
CA ASP A 72 4.23 9.58 0.45
C ASP A 72 4.78 10.57 1.50
N TYR A 73 5.07 10.04 2.68
CA TYR A 73 5.82 10.73 3.72
C TYR A 73 6.91 9.81 4.24
N ILE A 74 8.16 10.25 4.14
CA ILE A 74 9.33 9.52 4.63
C ILE A 74 9.92 10.30 5.80
N ALA A 75 9.73 9.77 7.02
CA ALA A 75 10.49 10.18 8.19
C ALA A 75 11.80 9.38 8.24
N ILE A 76 12.95 10.02 8.34
CA ILE A 76 14.25 9.34 8.31
C ILE A 76 15.20 9.91 9.34
N GLY A 77 15.99 9.04 9.99
CA GLY A 77 16.94 9.48 11.01
C GLY A 77 18.11 10.27 10.43
N LYS A 78 18.61 9.83 9.27
CA LYS A 78 19.64 10.50 8.46
C LYS A 78 19.29 10.36 6.99
N ASN A 79 19.29 11.48 6.29
CA ASN A 79 19.00 11.49 4.87
C ASN A 79 20.16 10.88 4.06
N GLU A 80 19.89 9.75 3.44
CA GLU A 80 20.77 9.06 2.50
C GLU A 80 20.06 9.03 1.15
N PRO A 81 20.46 9.87 0.18
CA PRO A 81 19.73 10.06 -1.08
C PRO A 81 19.45 8.76 -1.85
N GLU A 82 20.40 7.83 -1.88
CA GLU A 82 20.27 6.56 -2.58
C GLU A 82 19.20 5.65 -1.92
N LYS A 83 19.16 5.64 -0.58
CA LYS A 83 18.15 4.90 0.19
C LYS A 83 16.76 5.49 -0.05
N VAL A 84 16.64 6.82 0.04
CA VAL A 84 15.38 7.53 -0.24
C VAL A 84 14.92 7.28 -1.67
N ALA A 85 15.82 7.37 -2.66
CA ALA A 85 15.50 7.07 -4.05
C ALA A 85 14.99 5.63 -4.23
N THR A 86 15.57 4.66 -3.51
CA THR A 86 15.13 3.27 -3.54
C THR A 86 13.73 3.10 -2.93
N LEU A 87 13.44 3.74 -1.80
CA LEU A 87 12.12 3.75 -1.18
C LEU A 87 11.07 4.35 -2.13
N VAL A 88 11.36 5.53 -2.70
CA VAL A 88 10.45 6.21 -3.64
C VAL A 88 10.26 5.41 -4.92
N SER A 89 11.29 4.71 -5.41
CA SER A 89 11.13 3.83 -6.57
C SER A 89 10.11 2.72 -6.34
N GLY A 90 10.08 2.15 -5.14
CA GLY A 90 9.06 1.18 -4.73
C GLY A 90 7.66 1.80 -4.67
N VAL A 91 7.54 3.03 -4.15
CA VAL A 91 6.28 3.79 -4.16
C VAL A 91 5.81 4.04 -5.60
N ALA A 92 6.70 4.48 -6.49
CA ALA A 92 6.38 4.70 -7.90
C ALA A 92 5.91 3.42 -8.59
N GLU A 93 6.56 2.28 -8.34
CA GLU A 93 6.14 0.98 -8.87
C GLU A 93 4.74 0.60 -8.36
N GLY A 94 4.47 0.77 -7.06
CA GLY A 94 3.13 0.54 -6.49
C GLY A 94 2.06 1.43 -7.15
N CYS A 95 2.37 2.68 -7.44
CA CYS A 95 1.50 3.60 -8.16
C CYS A 95 1.23 3.13 -9.60
N VAL A 96 2.23 2.62 -10.31
CA VAL A 96 2.07 2.03 -11.65
C VAL A 96 1.16 0.80 -11.61
N GLN A 97 1.38 -0.09 -10.64
CA GLN A 97 0.55 -1.28 -10.47
C GLN A 97 -0.91 -0.94 -10.18
N SER A 98 -1.18 0.04 -9.33
CA SER A 98 -2.53 0.49 -8.99
C SER A 98 -3.17 1.38 -10.06
N GLY A 99 -2.37 1.94 -10.97
CA GLY A 99 -2.84 2.87 -12.00
C GLY A 99 -3.16 4.26 -11.47
N CYS A 100 -2.56 4.67 -10.36
CA CYS A 100 -2.64 6.03 -9.84
C CYS A 100 -1.34 6.82 -10.11
N ALA A 101 -1.39 8.14 -9.94
CA ALA A 101 -0.24 9.02 -10.15
C ALA A 101 0.45 9.32 -8.80
N LEU A 102 1.76 9.15 -8.73
CA LEU A 102 2.56 9.76 -7.66
C LEU A 102 2.74 11.23 -7.98
N ILE A 103 2.12 12.13 -7.21
CA ILE A 103 2.08 13.57 -7.53
C ILE A 103 2.94 14.43 -6.60
N GLY A 104 3.56 13.83 -5.59
CA GLY A 104 4.42 14.49 -4.62
C GLY A 104 4.63 13.62 -3.41
N GLY A 105 5.28 14.18 -2.42
CA GLY A 105 5.58 13.56 -1.16
C GLY A 105 6.43 14.47 -0.28
N GLU A 106 6.87 13.98 0.85
CA GLU A 106 7.75 14.70 1.78
C GLU A 106 8.81 13.75 2.33
N THR A 107 10.02 14.26 2.48
CA THR A 107 11.10 13.57 3.20
C THR A 107 11.59 14.46 4.32
N ALA A 108 11.45 14.02 5.56
CA ALA A 108 11.84 14.78 6.73
C ALA A 108 12.90 14.04 7.56
N GLU A 109 14.02 14.69 7.81
CA GLU A 109 15.08 14.18 8.67
C GLU A 109 14.74 14.48 10.14
N HIS A 110 14.87 13.48 11.01
CA HIS A 110 14.52 13.54 12.43
C HIS A 110 15.74 13.25 13.32
N PRO A 111 16.77 14.09 13.31
CA PRO A 111 17.97 13.86 14.10
C PRO A 111 17.66 13.93 15.60
N GLY A 112 18.15 12.94 16.34
CA GLY A 112 17.96 12.85 17.79
C GLY A 112 16.62 12.25 18.25
N THR A 113 15.65 12.10 17.36
CA THR A 113 14.38 11.40 17.64
C THR A 113 14.30 10.03 16.97
N MET A 114 15.03 9.84 15.87
CA MET A 114 15.19 8.55 15.18
C MET A 114 16.66 8.18 15.12
N SER A 115 16.99 6.89 15.16
CA SER A 115 18.33 6.40 14.90
C SER A 115 18.73 6.69 13.45
N ALA A 116 20.03 6.86 13.16
CA ALA A 116 20.49 7.26 11.83
C ALA A 116 20.04 6.30 10.71
N ASP A 117 19.93 5.01 11.03
CA ASP A 117 19.53 3.98 10.06
C ASP A 117 18.01 3.77 9.97
N ASP A 118 17.26 4.37 10.90
CA ASP A 118 15.81 4.19 10.96
C ASP A 118 15.08 5.11 9.98
N TYR A 119 13.97 4.62 9.49
CA TYR A 119 12.99 5.41 8.75
C TYR A 119 11.58 4.89 9.03
N ASP A 120 10.58 5.72 8.75
CA ASP A 120 9.18 5.34 8.67
C ASP A 120 8.60 5.83 7.35
N LEU A 121 7.81 4.98 6.70
CA LEU A 121 7.22 5.26 5.40
C LEU A 121 5.71 5.11 5.51
N ALA A 122 5.02 6.21 5.26
CA ALA A 122 3.58 6.29 5.22
C ALA A 122 3.10 6.86 3.88
N GLY A 123 1.86 6.58 3.53
CA GLY A 123 1.24 7.04 2.30
C GLY A 123 -0.15 7.61 2.49
N PHE A 124 -0.57 8.36 1.50
CA PHE A 124 -1.90 8.93 1.40
C PHE A 124 -2.40 8.74 -0.04
N ALA A 125 -3.45 7.94 -0.18
CA ALA A 125 -4.11 7.69 -1.45
C ALA A 125 -5.43 8.46 -1.54
N VAL A 126 -5.72 8.98 -2.72
CA VAL A 126 -7.04 9.51 -3.06
C VAL A 126 -7.59 8.74 -4.25
N GLY A 127 -8.83 8.31 -4.12
CA GLY A 127 -9.61 7.69 -5.18
C GLY A 127 -10.89 8.46 -5.45
N ILE A 128 -11.56 8.09 -6.52
CA ILE A 128 -12.84 8.69 -6.94
C ILE A 128 -13.83 7.60 -7.31
N VAL A 129 -15.09 7.81 -6.95
CA VAL A 129 -16.21 6.94 -7.28
C VAL A 129 -17.45 7.78 -7.53
N ASP A 130 -18.33 7.36 -8.44
CA ASP A 130 -19.68 7.96 -8.51
C ASP A 130 -20.50 7.53 -7.29
N ARG A 131 -21.23 8.43 -6.66
CA ARG A 131 -22.03 8.14 -5.45
C ARG A 131 -22.91 6.88 -5.61
N ALA A 132 -23.50 6.70 -6.78
CA ALA A 132 -24.36 5.55 -7.07
C ALA A 132 -23.61 4.21 -7.14
N LYS A 133 -22.26 4.24 -7.25
CA LYS A 133 -21.39 3.06 -7.36
C LYS A 133 -20.61 2.78 -6.08
N ILE A 134 -20.83 3.54 -5.02
CA ILE A 134 -20.20 3.28 -3.73
C ILE A 134 -20.61 1.88 -3.26
N ILE A 135 -19.61 1.05 -2.92
CA ILE A 135 -19.86 -0.24 -2.29
C ILE A 135 -20.20 0.01 -0.82
N ASP A 136 -21.39 -0.42 -0.43
CA ASP A 136 -21.92 -0.28 0.93
C ASP A 136 -22.30 -1.67 1.48
N HIS A 137 -21.94 -1.94 2.74
CA HIS A 137 -22.25 -3.19 3.44
C HIS A 137 -23.75 -3.49 3.51
N ASP A 138 -24.61 -2.49 3.44
CA ASP A 138 -26.09 -2.65 3.44
C ASP A 138 -26.62 -3.40 2.21
N ARG A 139 -25.79 -3.57 1.18
CA ARG A 139 -26.13 -4.34 -0.02
C ARG A 139 -25.94 -5.85 0.14
N MET A 140 -25.13 -6.29 1.10
CA MET A 140 -24.86 -7.70 1.35
C MET A 140 -26.11 -8.44 1.85
N ARG A 141 -26.34 -9.66 1.30
CA ARG A 141 -27.54 -10.47 1.58
C ARG A 141 -27.18 -11.94 1.77
N PRO A 142 -27.98 -12.68 2.55
CA PRO A 142 -27.90 -14.13 2.57
C PRO A 142 -28.07 -14.70 1.16
N GLY A 143 -27.14 -15.53 0.72
CA GLY A 143 -27.11 -16.12 -0.63
C GLY A 143 -26.08 -15.49 -1.56
N ASP A 144 -25.45 -14.40 -1.19
CA ASP A 144 -24.32 -13.82 -1.93
C ASP A 144 -23.14 -14.79 -1.96
N VAL A 145 -22.43 -14.82 -3.10
CA VAL A 145 -21.25 -15.65 -3.27
C VAL A 145 -20.03 -14.91 -2.74
N VAL A 146 -19.29 -15.54 -1.84
CA VAL A 146 -18.02 -15.00 -1.33
C VAL A 146 -16.85 -15.53 -2.15
N ILE A 147 -16.05 -14.61 -2.70
CA ILE A 147 -14.87 -14.92 -3.49
C ILE A 147 -13.63 -14.42 -2.74
N ALA A 148 -12.66 -15.32 -2.52
CA ALA A 148 -11.38 -14.96 -1.94
C ALA A 148 -10.33 -14.74 -3.03
N LEU A 149 -9.62 -13.61 -2.95
CA LEU A 149 -8.42 -13.34 -3.73
C LEU A 149 -7.19 -13.72 -2.92
N THR A 150 -6.32 -14.55 -3.50
CA THR A 150 -5.11 -15.03 -2.81
C THR A 150 -4.13 -13.91 -2.52
N SER A 151 -3.49 -13.97 -1.35
CA SER A 151 -2.36 -13.09 -1.00
C SER A 151 -1.08 -13.45 -1.78
N SER A 152 -0.09 -12.57 -1.76
CA SER A 152 1.28 -12.85 -2.23
C SER A 152 2.19 -13.44 -1.15
N GLY A 153 1.77 -13.38 0.11
CA GLY A 153 2.52 -13.78 1.29
C GLY A 153 1.86 -13.18 2.54
N ILE A 154 2.65 -12.82 3.53
CA ILE A 154 2.18 -12.22 4.79
C ILE A 154 1.64 -10.78 4.58
N HIS A 155 1.99 -10.16 3.46
CA HIS A 155 1.73 -8.75 3.14
C HIS A 155 2.50 -7.81 4.08
N SER A 156 1.81 -6.86 4.74
CA SER A 156 2.44 -5.87 5.61
C SER A 156 1.81 -5.80 7.01
N ASN A 157 0.96 -6.77 7.37
CA ASN A 157 0.30 -6.84 8.66
C ASN A 157 0.85 -7.95 9.55
N GLY A 158 0.74 -7.77 10.87
CA GLY A 158 1.13 -8.80 11.84
C GLY A 158 2.65 -8.97 12.02
N TYR A 159 3.48 -8.08 11.48
CA TYR A 159 4.94 -8.22 11.51
C TYR A 159 5.55 -8.15 12.91
N SER A 160 4.90 -7.56 13.88
CA SER A 160 5.34 -7.64 15.29
C SER A 160 5.38 -9.09 15.78
N LEU A 161 4.39 -9.92 15.40
CA LEU A 161 4.37 -11.33 15.69
C LEU A 161 5.38 -12.11 14.84
N VAL A 162 5.42 -11.86 13.54
CA VAL A 162 6.37 -12.47 12.58
C VAL A 162 7.81 -12.29 13.08
N ARG A 163 8.20 -11.06 13.42
CA ARG A 163 9.53 -10.75 13.96
C ARG A 163 9.86 -11.53 15.22
N LYS A 164 8.87 -11.72 16.09
CA LYS A 164 9.03 -12.48 17.32
C LYS A 164 9.15 -13.99 17.06
N VAL A 165 8.28 -14.55 16.20
CA VAL A 165 8.24 -15.98 15.89
C VAL A 165 9.53 -16.44 15.23
N PHE A 166 10.00 -15.67 14.23
CA PHE A 166 11.23 -15.99 13.50
C PHE A 166 12.50 -15.44 14.16
N ASN A 167 12.38 -14.72 15.28
CA ASN A 167 13.52 -14.10 15.98
C ASN A 167 14.44 -13.33 15.03
N VAL A 168 13.86 -12.49 14.18
CA VAL A 168 14.52 -11.88 13.00
C VAL A 168 15.77 -11.05 13.33
N GLU A 169 15.88 -10.54 14.55
CA GLU A 169 17.06 -9.77 15.00
C GLU A 169 18.32 -10.67 15.13
N HIS A 170 18.14 -11.99 15.19
CA HIS A 170 19.21 -12.96 15.39
C HIS A 170 19.20 -14.10 14.38
N ALA A 171 18.13 -14.21 13.57
CA ALA A 171 18.01 -15.22 12.53
C ALA A 171 18.92 -14.89 11.33
N ASP A 172 19.40 -15.92 10.66
CA ASP A 172 20.01 -15.76 9.34
C ASP A 172 18.91 -15.60 8.29
N LEU A 173 18.57 -14.34 7.99
CA LEU A 173 17.56 -14.00 6.99
C LEU A 173 17.99 -14.34 5.56
N GLY A 174 19.31 -14.56 5.33
CA GLY A 174 19.88 -15.01 4.06
C GLY A 174 19.84 -16.53 3.86
N ALA A 175 19.47 -17.30 4.90
CA ALA A 175 19.35 -18.75 4.80
C ALA A 175 18.24 -19.15 3.81
N TYR A 176 18.58 -20.03 2.87
CA TYR A 176 17.61 -20.58 1.93
C TYR A 176 16.71 -21.60 2.61
N VAL A 177 15.43 -21.53 2.32
CA VAL A 177 14.40 -22.42 2.87
C VAL A 177 13.76 -23.20 1.72
N ASP A 178 14.01 -24.49 1.65
CA ASP A 178 13.60 -25.36 0.53
C ASP A 178 12.08 -25.33 0.31
N GLU A 179 11.29 -25.32 1.39
CA GLU A 179 9.83 -25.28 1.33
C GLU A 179 9.29 -23.96 0.76
N LEU A 180 10.04 -22.87 0.88
CA LEU A 180 9.67 -21.56 0.35
C LEU A 180 10.23 -21.32 -1.06
N GLY A 181 11.30 -22.04 -1.43
CA GLY A 181 12.00 -21.83 -2.69
C GLY A 181 12.80 -20.52 -2.76
N CYS A 182 13.04 -19.87 -1.61
CA CYS A 182 13.75 -18.61 -1.49
C CYS A 182 14.36 -18.47 -0.08
N THR A 183 15.05 -17.37 0.18
CA THR A 183 15.52 -17.09 1.55
C THR A 183 14.38 -16.62 2.44
N LEU A 184 14.54 -16.81 3.77
CA LEU A 184 13.54 -16.32 4.73
C LEU A 184 13.32 -14.80 4.59
N GLY A 185 14.39 -14.03 4.41
CA GLY A 185 14.30 -12.58 4.24
C GLY A 185 13.56 -12.18 2.96
N GLU A 186 13.77 -12.88 1.85
CA GLU A 186 13.03 -12.65 0.59
C GLU A 186 11.54 -12.92 0.76
N GLU A 187 11.17 -14.02 1.43
CA GLU A 187 9.76 -14.31 1.70
C GLU A 187 9.14 -13.23 2.60
N LEU A 188 9.83 -12.83 3.67
CA LEU A 188 9.34 -11.79 4.58
C LEU A 188 9.29 -10.40 3.94
N LEU A 189 10.06 -10.14 2.88
CA LEU A 189 10.01 -8.89 2.12
C LEU A 189 9.12 -8.96 0.88
N ARG A 190 8.46 -10.10 0.62
CA ARG A 190 7.53 -10.21 -0.51
C ARG A 190 6.49 -9.08 -0.46
N PRO A 191 6.36 -8.25 -1.52
CA PRO A 191 5.48 -7.10 -1.49
C PRO A 191 4.01 -7.50 -1.33
N THR A 192 3.25 -6.65 -0.66
CA THR A 192 1.80 -6.72 -0.59
C THR A 192 1.21 -6.62 -2.00
N LYS A 193 0.33 -7.56 -2.33
CA LYS A 193 -0.35 -7.58 -3.61
C LYS A 193 -1.35 -6.42 -3.73
N ILE A 194 -1.30 -5.73 -4.85
CA ILE A 194 -2.24 -4.65 -5.19
C ILE A 194 -3.43 -5.24 -5.94
N TYR A 195 -4.64 -5.09 -5.38
CA TYR A 195 -5.87 -5.69 -5.91
C TYR A 195 -6.73 -4.72 -6.72
N VAL A 196 -6.28 -3.49 -6.94
CA VAL A 196 -7.07 -2.45 -7.61
C VAL A 196 -7.63 -2.90 -8.96
N LYS A 197 -6.76 -3.34 -9.87
CA LYS A 197 -7.18 -3.74 -11.22
C LYS A 197 -8.16 -4.93 -11.23
N PRO A 198 -7.90 -6.05 -10.52
CA PRO A 198 -8.83 -7.17 -10.51
C PRO A 198 -10.17 -6.83 -9.82
N VAL A 199 -10.18 -6.00 -8.77
CA VAL A 199 -11.43 -5.59 -8.12
C VAL A 199 -12.25 -4.66 -9.01
N LEU A 200 -11.63 -3.67 -9.66
CA LEU A 200 -12.33 -2.82 -10.63
C LEU A 200 -12.91 -3.64 -11.78
N ALA A 201 -12.15 -4.60 -12.32
CA ALA A 201 -12.65 -5.48 -13.36
C ALA A 201 -13.83 -6.36 -12.89
N ALA A 202 -13.81 -6.82 -11.64
CA ALA A 202 -14.93 -7.56 -11.06
C ALA A 202 -16.18 -6.69 -10.91
N MET A 203 -16.01 -5.43 -10.49
CA MET A 203 -17.11 -4.47 -10.38
C MET A 203 -17.72 -4.09 -11.73
N ASP A 204 -16.93 -4.09 -12.80
CA ASP A 204 -17.43 -3.87 -14.16
C ASP A 204 -18.18 -5.10 -14.71
N ALA A 205 -17.84 -6.31 -14.25
CA ALA A 205 -18.38 -7.57 -14.75
C ALA A 205 -19.56 -8.13 -13.93
N ALA A 206 -19.70 -7.72 -12.68
CA ALA A 206 -20.70 -8.27 -11.76
C ALA A 206 -21.22 -7.19 -10.77
N ASP A 207 -22.38 -7.48 -10.18
CA ASP A 207 -22.93 -6.67 -9.09
C ASP A 207 -22.24 -7.04 -7.77
N VAL A 208 -21.24 -6.24 -7.39
CA VAL A 208 -20.43 -6.46 -6.18
C VAL A 208 -21.12 -5.77 -4.99
N HIS A 209 -21.50 -6.54 -3.99
CA HIS A 209 -22.22 -6.05 -2.81
C HIS A 209 -21.30 -5.65 -1.64
N GLY A 210 -20.08 -6.14 -1.60
CA GLY A 210 -19.11 -5.84 -0.57
C GLY A 210 -17.71 -6.25 -0.95
N VAL A 211 -16.72 -5.56 -0.44
CA VAL A 211 -15.29 -5.90 -0.56
C VAL A 211 -14.64 -5.70 0.79
N SER A 212 -13.80 -6.62 1.21
CA SER A 212 -13.04 -6.49 2.45
C SER A 212 -11.56 -6.75 2.21
N HIS A 213 -10.73 -5.79 2.59
CA HIS A 213 -9.28 -5.95 2.65
C HIS A 213 -8.92 -6.56 4.00
N ILE A 214 -8.52 -7.84 4.01
CA ILE A 214 -8.24 -8.57 5.24
C ILE A 214 -6.89 -8.13 5.81
N THR A 215 -6.92 -7.21 6.75
CA THR A 215 -5.80 -6.67 7.52
C THR A 215 -5.99 -6.94 9.02
N GLY A 216 -5.23 -6.25 9.90
CA GLY A 216 -5.20 -6.57 11.33
C GLY A 216 -6.50 -6.34 12.12
N CYS A 217 -7.49 -5.60 11.60
CA CYS A 217 -8.69 -5.22 12.38
C CYS A 217 -10.01 -5.18 11.59
N LEU A 218 -10.04 -5.43 10.29
CA LEU A 218 -11.16 -5.02 9.43
C LEU A 218 -12.32 -6.01 9.27
N LEU A 219 -12.37 -7.11 10.03
CA LEU A 219 -13.51 -8.03 10.01
C LEU A 219 -14.72 -7.55 10.87
N TYR A 220 -14.57 -6.43 11.58
CA TYR A 220 -15.56 -5.96 12.56
C TYR A 220 -16.12 -4.57 12.26
N THR A 221 -15.75 -3.98 11.13
CA THR A 221 -16.24 -2.64 10.74
C THR A 221 -17.11 -2.69 9.50
#